data_b71480b5594d33e8984ffd41b18f817b
#
_entry.id   b71480b5594d33e8984ffd41b18f817b
#
_cell.length_a   1.000
_cell.length_b   1.000
_cell.length_c   1.000
_cell.angle_alpha   90.00
_cell.angle_beta   90.00
_cell.angle_gamma   90.00
#
_symmetry.space_group_name_H-M   'P 1'
#
loop_
_entity.id
_entity.type
_entity.pdbx_description
1 polymer ?
#
loop_
_entity_poly.entity_id
_entity_poly.type
_entity_poly.pdbx_seq_one_letter_code
_entity_poly.pdbx_strand_id
1 'polypeptide(L)'
;MNLLNLENVGKAYGPDVLLDGVSLGVEEGERIGVVGRNGGGKSTLVTILAAKAAPDDGRVTHARGLRVGYLGQRDVLDPADTVRHAVLGDLPEHAWAGDSRVRDILRGLLGWGGTGTGLDETIDLQSTIEGMSGGERRRIALAAVLVGEHDLIVLDEPTNHLDIEAIDWLARHLAARPSALVVVTHDRWFLDAVTNRTWEVADGRVHRYDGGYAAYVLAKAERTRLAAAVEERRQNLMRKELAWLRRGPPARSSKPKFRIDAANALIADEPPARDTVELTRFASARLGKDVLDVEGVTYAVAGRALLDHATWRLGPGERVGLVGVNGSGKSTLLRLLDGRAAPESGRVKRGKTVRMAHLSQELTELDPGRRVLESVEEIRRYITVGKKEWTAGQLLERLGFTGDRQWTPISELSGGERRRLQILRLLMGEPNVLLLDEPTNDLDIETLNELEDILDGWPGTLVVVSHDRYFLERVADHVVALLGDGQVSALPGGVDEYLRRRQETRTEPAAQETAGAEPSGGGRAWAARKELTRIERRLEKLDDRAARLHERLADAAADYEKLIEINAELKEVEAEKGRLEDEWLELAEGQ
;
A
#
# COMPACT_ATOMS: atom_id res chain seq x y z
N MET A 1 17.87 -4.89 -24.97
CA MET A 1 19.25 -4.32 -24.94
C MET A 1 19.63 -4.08 -23.49
N ASN A 2 20.91 -4.36 -23.09
CA ASN A 2 21.32 -4.07 -21.71
C ASN A 2 21.57 -2.56 -21.55
N LEU A 3 20.83 -1.91 -20.63
CA LEU A 3 20.92 -0.48 -20.36
C LEU A 3 22.00 -0.17 -19.32
N LEU A 4 22.15 -1.06 -18.33
CA LEU A 4 23.01 -0.83 -17.18
C LEU A 4 23.49 -2.15 -16.59
N ASN A 5 24.74 -2.18 -16.12
CA ASN A 5 25.33 -3.34 -15.47
C ASN A 5 26.15 -2.95 -14.24
N LEU A 6 25.91 -3.65 -13.13
CA LEU A 6 26.71 -3.63 -11.91
C LEU A 6 27.57 -4.88 -11.84
N GLU A 7 28.84 -4.74 -11.53
CA GLU A 7 29.80 -5.83 -11.39
C GLU A 7 30.50 -5.75 -10.03
N ASN A 8 30.22 -6.70 -9.14
CA ASN A 8 30.80 -6.84 -7.81
C ASN A 8 30.74 -5.53 -6.97
N VAL A 9 29.60 -4.83 -7.03
CA VAL A 9 29.44 -3.55 -6.36
C VAL A 9 29.33 -3.74 -4.86
N GLY A 10 30.20 -3.04 -4.12
CA GLY A 10 30.20 -2.91 -2.67
C GLY A 10 29.94 -1.48 -2.24
N LYS A 11 29.20 -1.32 -1.13
CA LYS A 11 28.96 0.00 -0.49
C LYS A 11 28.74 -0.15 1.01
N ALA A 12 29.49 0.65 1.79
CA ALA A 12 29.37 0.71 3.24
C ALA A 12 29.24 2.14 3.74
N TYR A 13 28.58 2.32 4.87
CA TYR A 13 28.53 3.57 5.62
C TYR A 13 29.00 3.32 7.06
N GLY A 14 30.22 3.75 7.37
CA GLY A 14 30.85 3.43 8.65
C GLY A 14 31.04 1.93 8.82
N PRO A 15 30.53 1.31 9.91
CA PRO A 15 30.65 -0.13 10.13
C PRO A 15 29.62 -0.95 9.33
N ASP A 16 28.58 -0.32 8.78
CA ASP A 16 27.44 -1.00 8.18
C ASP A 16 27.67 -1.25 6.68
N VAL A 17 27.83 -2.50 6.30
CA VAL A 17 27.94 -2.93 4.90
C VAL A 17 26.52 -3.08 4.34
N LEU A 18 26.13 -2.19 3.43
CA LEU A 18 24.82 -2.19 2.80
C LEU A 18 24.74 -3.02 1.52
N LEU A 19 25.85 -3.07 0.76
CA LEU A 19 25.97 -3.87 -0.46
C LEU A 19 27.32 -4.57 -0.44
N ASP A 20 27.32 -5.89 -0.70
CA ASP A 20 28.52 -6.74 -0.70
C ASP A 20 28.60 -7.58 -1.99
N GLY A 21 29.44 -7.15 -2.94
CA GLY A 21 29.70 -7.86 -4.17
C GLY A 21 28.47 -8.03 -5.09
N VAL A 22 27.59 -7.05 -5.13
CA VAL A 22 26.32 -7.10 -5.89
C VAL A 22 26.59 -7.02 -7.39
N SER A 23 26.06 -7.99 -8.15
CA SER A 23 26.13 -8.01 -9.62
C SER A 23 24.73 -8.14 -10.21
N LEU A 24 24.29 -7.11 -10.96
CA LEU A 24 22.94 -6.96 -11.51
C LEU A 24 23.01 -6.31 -12.90
N GLY A 25 21.99 -6.56 -13.72
CA GLY A 25 21.78 -5.87 -14.99
C GLY A 25 20.34 -5.40 -15.11
N VAL A 26 20.13 -4.30 -15.81
CA VAL A 26 18.81 -3.78 -16.20
C VAL A 26 18.72 -3.77 -17.71
N GLU A 27 17.72 -4.44 -18.26
CA GLU A 27 17.46 -4.51 -19.69
C GLU A 27 16.36 -3.52 -20.10
N GLU A 28 16.32 -3.23 -21.40
CA GLU A 28 15.29 -2.37 -21.99
C GLU A 28 13.90 -2.96 -21.75
N GLY A 29 12.95 -2.13 -21.27
CA GLY A 29 11.57 -2.53 -20.98
C GLY A 29 11.40 -3.37 -19.72
N GLU A 30 12.46 -3.69 -18.97
CA GLU A 30 12.31 -4.35 -17.67
C GLU A 30 11.67 -3.42 -16.63
N ARG A 31 10.83 -4.01 -15.78
CA ARG A 31 10.16 -3.31 -14.68
C ARG A 31 10.46 -4.04 -13.38
N ILE A 32 11.32 -3.44 -12.59
CA ILE A 32 11.93 -4.06 -11.41
C ILE A 32 11.43 -3.38 -10.15
N GLY A 33 10.79 -4.14 -9.26
CA GLY A 33 10.46 -3.72 -7.91
C GLY A 33 11.60 -4.05 -6.95
N VAL A 34 12.04 -3.10 -6.14
CA VAL A 34 13.09 -3.31 -5.13
C VAL A 34 12.46 -3.33 -3.74
N VAL A 35 12.58 -4.44 -3.05
CA VAL A 35 12.01 -4.67 -1.72
C VAL A 35 13.09 -5.04 -0.71
N GLY A 36 12.76 -4.96 0.59
CA GLY A 36 13.67 -5.31 1.69
C GLY A 36 13.44 -4.43 2.89
N ARG A 37 14.12 -4.71 4.00
CA ARG A 37 13.99 -3.97 5.26
C ARG A 37 14.43 -2.51 5.13
N ASN A 38 13.86 -1.65 5.99
CA ASN A 38 14.33 -0.29 6.13
C ASN A 38 15.79 -0.27 6.62
N GLY A 39 16.62 0.60 6.01
CA GLY A 39 18.06 0.62 6.25
C GLY A 39 18.86 -0.49 5.58
N GLY A 40 18.23 -1.44 4.86
CA GLY A 40 18.89 -2.58 4.21
C GLY A 40 19.64 -2.26 2.90
N GLY A 41 19.77 -0.98 2.49
CA GLY A 41 20.54 -0.61 1.30
C GLY A 41 19.73 -0.41 0.02
N LYS A 42 18.39 -0.45 0.04
CA LYS A 42 17.53 -0.21 -1.13
C LYS A 42 17.81 1.12 -1.82
N SER A 43 17.69 2.23 -1.08
CA SER A 43 17.95 3.59 -1.59
C SER A 43 19.39 3.77 -2.05
N THR A 44 20.35 3.13 -1.38
CA THR A 44 21.76 3.11 -1.79
C THR A 44 21.92 2.43 -3.15
N LEU A 45 21.29 1.27 -3.34
CA LEU A 45 21.31 0.55 -4.61
C LEU A 45 20.77 1.40 -5.75
N VAL A 46 19.57 2.00 -5.59
CA VAL A 46 18.95 2.79 -6.66
C VAL A 46 19.68 4.11 -6.92
N THR A 47 20.32 4.70 -5.90
CA THR A 47 21.16 5.90 -6.07
C THR A 47 22.42 5.59 -6.87
N ILE A 48 23.02 4.40 -6.68
CA ILE A 48 24.16 3.91 -7.47
C ILE A 48 23.72 3.58 -8.92
N LEU A 49 22.56 2.92 -9.11
CA LEU A 49 21.96 2.67 -10.43
C LEU A 49 21.74 3.96 -11.21
N ALA A 50 21.27 5.02 -10.55
CA ALA A 50 21.06 6.32 -11.17
C ALA A 50 22.33 7.17 -11.36
N ALA A 51 23.51 6.63 -11.08
CA ALA A 51 24.81 7.33 -11.12
C ALA A 51 24.86 8.60 -10.23
N LYS A 52 24.07 8.64 -9.15
CA LYS A 52 24.06 9.73 -8.16
C LYS A 52 25.01 9.49 -6.99
N ALA A 53 25.46 8.23 -6.81
CA ALA A 53 26.51 7.85 -5.86
C ALA A 53 27.48 6.88 -6.51
N ALA A 54 28.75 6.97 -6.14
CA ALA A 54 29.78 5.98 -6.55
C ALA A 54 29.76 4.78 -5.60
N PRO A 55 29.96 3.56 -6.08
CA PRO A 55 30.26 2.42 -5.23
C PRO A 55 31.63 2.57 -4.58
N ASP A 56 31.87 1.85 -3.48
CA ASP A 56 33.19 1.80 -2.85
C ASP A 56 34.08 0.74 -3.55
N ASP A 57 33.46 -0.37 -3.97
CA ASP A 57 34.10 -1.44 -4.74
C ASP A 57 33.25 -1.81 -5.95
N GLY A 58 33.90 -2.43 -6.93
CA GLY A 58 33.25 -2.89 -8.17
C GLY A 58 33.06 -1.79 -9.20
N ARG A 59 32.20 -2.03 -10.17
CA ARG A 59 32.00 -1.14 -11.32
C ARG A 59 30.54 -1.06 -11.73
N VAL A 60 30.11 0.16 -12.12
CA VAL A 60 28.82 0.43 -12.75
C VAL A 60 29.05 0.89 -14.18
N THR A 61 28.38 0.25 -15.13
CA THR A 61 28.50 0.59 -16.56
C THR A 61 27.12 0.93 -17.10
N HIS A 62 26.98 2.11 -17.68
CA HIS A 62 25.76 2.58 -18.36
C HIS A 62 25.94 2.48 -19.88
N ALA A 63 24.88 2.15 -20.59
CA ALA A 63 24.86 2.24 -22.05
C ALA A 63 25.16 3.67 -22.50
N ARG A 64 25.85 3.81 -23.65
CA ARG A 64 26.22 5.13 -24.16
C ARG A 64 24.98 5.98 -24.49
N GLY A 65 24.88 7.16 -23.89
CA GLY A 65 23.77 8.08 -24.10
C GLY A 65 22.50 7.73 -23.34
N LEU A 66 22.55 6.81 -22.36
CA LEU A 66 21.41 6.44 -21.52
C LEU A 66 20.87 7.65 -20.77
N ARG A 67 19.58 7.96 -20.95
CA ARG A 67 18.86 9.02 -20.24
C ARG A 67 18.17 8.42 -19.03
N VAL A 68 18.62 8.79 -17.83
CA VAL A 68 18.08 8.27 -16.57
C VAL A 68 17.25 9.35 -15.88
N GLY A 69 15.95 9.07 -15.66
CA GLY A 69 15.10 9.84 -14.77
C GLY A 69 15.24 9.30 -13.34
N TYR A 70 15.51 10.17 -12.37
CA TYR A 70 15.70 9.75 -10.98
C TYR A 70 14.88 10.59 -10.01
N LEU A 71 14.05 9.91 -9.21
CA LEU A 71 13.38 10.46 -8.05
C LEU A 71 13.97 9.83 -6.79
N GLY A 72 14.74 10.60 -6.00
CA GLY A 72 15.31 10.14 -4.72
C GLY A 72 14.36 10.31 -3.55
N GLN A 73 14.77 9.91 -2.35
CA GLN A 73 13.98 10.12 -1.12
C GLN A 73 13.80 11.60 -0.76
N ARG A 74 14.78 12.45 -1.08
CA ARG A 74 14.71 13.89 -0.87
C ARG A 74 14.41 14.57 -2.19
N ASP A 75 13.42 15.45 -2.18
CA ASP A 75 13.07 16.24 -3.34
C ASP A 75 14.10 17.37 -3.53
N VAL A 76 14.73 17.39 -4.69
CA VAL A 76 15.72 18.43 -5.06
C VAL A 76 15.00 19.45 -5.91
N LEU A 77 14.19 20.30 -5.27
CA LEU A 77 13.48 21.42 -5.89
C LEU A 77 14.01 22.73 -5.32
N ASP A 78 14.17 23.75 -6.17
CA ASP A 78 14.52 25.09 -5.73
C ASP A 78 13.27 25.76 -5.12
N PRO A 79 13.27 26.18 -3.85
CA PRO A 79 12.13 26.85 -3.24
C PRO A 79 11.68 28.13 -3.97
N ALA A 80 12.61 28.83 -4.62
CA ALA A 80 12.34 30.07 -5.33
C ALA A 80 11.69 29.85 -6.73
N ASP A 81 11.74 28.61 -7.23
CA ASP A 81 11.14 28.26 -8.53
C ASP A 81 9.62 28.23 -8.47
N THR A 82 9.01 28.45 -9.65
CA THR A 82 7.59 28.16 -9.86
C THR A 82 7.39 26.69 -10.18
N VAL A 83 6.21 26.14 -9.84
CA VAL A 83 5.82 24.77 -10.19
C VAL A 83 5.98 24.53 -11.70
N ARG A 84 5.56 25.51 -12.52
CA ARG A 84 5.72 25.45 -13.96
C ARG A 84 7.18 25.23 -14.38
N HIS A 85 8.10 26.02 -13.84
CA HIS A 85 9.51 25.92 -14.22
C HIS A 85 10.13 24.61 -13.72
N ALA A 86 9.81 24.18 -12.50
CA ALA A 86 10.29 22.94 -11.95
C ALA A 86 9.85 21.69 -12.74
N VAL A 87 8.61 21.68 -13.28
CA VAL A 87 8.05 20.53 -14.00
C VAL A 87 8.33 20.57 -15.49
N LEU A 88 8.16 21.75 -16.11
CA LEU A 88 8.18 21.92 -17.57
C LEU A 88 9.48 22.58 -18.07
N GLY A 89 10.30 23.16 -17.17
CA GLY A 89 11.48 23.91 -17.54
C GLY A 89 11.14 25.06 -18.47
N ASP A 90 11.97 25.25 -19.50
CA ASP A 90 11.81 26.28 -20.52
C ASP A 90 10.89 25.87 -21.68
N LEU A 91 10.15 24.76 -21.57
CA LEU A 91 9.22 24.33 -22.61
C LEU A 91 8.17 25.43 -22.90
N PRO A 92 8.01 25.88 -24.16
CA PRO A 92 7.01 26.86 -24.48
C PRO A 92 5.60 26.29 -24.34
N GLU A 93 4.63 27.16 -24.04
CA GLU A 93 3.26 26.75 -23.71
C GLU A 93 2.61 25.89 -24.79
N HIS A 94 2.78 26.29 -26.08
CA HIS A 94 2.23 25.53 -27.19
C HIS A 94 2.80 24.09 -27.31
N ALA A 95 4.03 23.84 -26.85
CA ALA A 95 4.65 22.53 -26.93
C ALA A 95 4.11 21.59 -25.86
N TRP A 96 4.06 22.02 -24.58
CA TRP A 96 3.59 21.16 -23.52
C TRP A 96 2.05 21.07 -23.46
N ALA A 97 1.32 22.16 -23.77
CA ALA A 97 -0.14 22.15 -23.77
C ALA A 97 -0.72 21.33 -24.94
N GLY A 98 0.03 21.17 -26.03
CA GLY A 98 -0.31 20.29 -27.15
C GLY A 98 -0.04 18.80 -26.86
N ASP A 99 0.89 18.47 -25.95
CA ASP A 99 1.27 17.09 -25.63
C ASP A 99 0.26 16.46 -24.67
N SER A 100 -0.46 15.43 -25.15
CA SER A 100 -1.44 14.70 -24.35
C SER A 100 -0.83 13.99 -23.14
N ARG A 101 0.42 13.51 -23.26
CA ARG A 101 1.17 12.84 -22.19
C ARG A 101 1.49 13.82 -21.06
N VAL A 102 1.97 15.02 -21.39
CA VAL A 102 2.28 16.05 -20.40
C VAL A 102 1.01 16.49 -19.66
N ARG A 103 -0.08 16.73 -20.43
CA ARG A 103 -1.38 17.08 -19.83
C ARG A 103 -1.92 16.00 -18.89
N ASP A 104 -1.75 14.72 -19.26
CA ASP A 104 -2.14 13.59 -18.41
C ASP A 104 -1.34 13.56 -17.09
N ILE A 105 -0.02 13.81 -17.15
CA ILE A 105 0.85 13.90 -15.96
C ILE A 105 0.43 15.07 -15.06
N LEU A 106 0.23 16.28 -15.64
CA LEU A 106 -0.18 17.45 -14.88
C LEU A 106 -1.55 17.25 -14.22
N ARG A 107 -2.48 16.60 -14.92
CA ARG A 107 -3.81 16.28 -14.39
C ARG A 107 -3.73 15.22 -13.30
N GLY A 108 -3.00 14.15 -13.52
CA GLY A 108 -2.93 13.00 -12.61
C GLY A 108 -2.20 13.30 -11.29
N LEU A 109 -1.17 14.15 -11.32
CA LEU A 109 -0.36 14.46 -10.13
C LEU A 109 -0.66 15.83 -9.52
N LEU A 110 -0.96 16.82 -10.35
CA LEU A 110 -1.11 18.21 -9.89
C LEU A 110 -2.57 18.70 -9.94
N GLY A 111 -3.52 17.88 -10.42
CA GLY A 111 -4.93 18.27 -10.56
C GLY A 111 -5.19 19.32 -11.64
N TRP A 112 -4.22 19.65 -12.50
CA TRP A 112 -4.32 20.72 -13.49
C TRP A 112 -5.42 20.47 -14.52
N GLY A 113 -6.27 21.49 -14.77
CA GLY A 113 -7.37 21.40 -15.73
C GLY A 113 -8.55 20.55 -15.24
N GLY A 114 -8.61 20.21 -13.96
CA GLY A 114 -9.76 19.57 -13.32
C GLY A 114 -10.96 20.51 -13.27
N THR A 115 -12.15 19.94 -13.37
CA THR A 115 -13.44 20.68 -13.31
C THR A 115 -13.79 21.03 -11.87
N GLY A 116 -12.95 21.78 -11.18
CA GLY A 116 -13.24 22.53 -9.95
C GLY A 116 -14.29 21.99 -8.97
N THR A 117 -14.39 20.68 -8.75
CA THR A 117 -15.32 20.09 -7.77
C THR A 117 -14.82 20.23 -6.32
N GLY A 118 -13.97 21.24 -6.04
CA GLY A 118 -13.66 21.69 -4.68
C GLY A 118 -12.87 20.74 -3.78
N LEU A 119 -12.62 19.49 -4.21
CA LEU A 119 -11.93 18.46 -3.44
C LEU A 119 -10.53 18.15 -3.96
N ASP A 120 -10.29 18.34 -5.24
CA ASP A 120 -8.96 18.15 -5.81
C ASP A 120 -8.10 19.36 -5.41
N GLU A 121 -7.08 19.15 -4.59
CA GLU A 121 -6.02 20.12 -4.36
C GLU A 121 -5.28 20.36 -5.69
N THR A 122 -5.75 21.32 -6.46
CA THR A 122 -5.09 21.77 -7.69
C THR A 122 -3.86 22.57 -7.30
N ILE A 123 -2.70 22.06 -7.67
CA ILE A 123 -1.44 22.82 -7.55
C ILE A 123 -1.38 23.80 -8.74
N ASP A 124 -1.43 25.11 -8.43
CA ASP A 124 -1.30 26.12 -9.47
C ASP A 124 0.13 26.16 -10.01
N LEU A 125 0.25 26.06 -11.34
CA LEU A 125 1.55 26.08 -12.03
C LEU A 125 2.33 27.39 -11.83
N GLN A 126 1.67 28.49 -11.49
CA GLN A 126 2.32 29.78 -11.25
C GLN A 126 2.75 29.97 -9.79
N SER A 127 2.32 29.13 -8.89
CA SER A 127 2.72 29.18 -7.48
C SER A 127 4.20 28.87 -7.32
N THR A 128 4.85 29.51 -6.33
CA THR A 128 6.22 29.19 -5.93
C THR A 128 6.24 27.93 -5.06
N ILE A 129 7.34 27.19 -5.11
CA ILE A 129 7.53 25.97 -4.32
C ILE A 129 7.72 26.28 -2.83
N GLU A 130 8.15 27.50 -2.51
CA GLU A 130 8.27 27.99 -1.15
C GLU A 130 6.93 27.94 -0.42
N GLY A 131 6.90 27.30 0.77
CA GLY A 131 5.68 27.14 1.58
C GLY A 131 4.80 25.96 1.23
N MET A 132 5.11 25.20 0.17
CA MET A 132 4.38 23.97 -0.17
C MET A 132 4.66 22.84 0.83
N SER A 133 3.64 22.02 1.08
CA SER A 133 3.76 20.82 1.91
C SER A 133 4.73 19.80 1.29
N GLY A 134 5.23 18.87 2.13
CA GLY A 134 6.08 17.78 1.64
C GLY A 134 5.42 16.94 0.56
N GLY A 135 4.11 16.67 0.69
CA GLY A 135 3.35 15.91 -0.30
C GLY A 135 3.21 16.62 -1.64
N GLU A 136 2.97 17.95 -1.63
CA GLU A 136 2.91 18.75 -2.86
C GLU A 136 4.27 18.77 -3.57
N ARG A 137 5.34 19.01 -2.83
CA ARG A 137 6.71 18.97 -3.37
C ARG A 137 7.03 17.62 -3.98
N ARG A 138 6.63 16.52 -3.32
CA ARG A 138 6.81 15.16 -3.83
C ARG A 138 6.09 14.94 -5.16
N ARG A 139 4.83 15.38 -5.27
CA ARG A 139 4.05 15.33 -6.52
C ARG A 139 4.69 16.12 -7.65
N ILE A 140 5.21 17.32 -7.36
CA ILE A 140 5.93 18.17 -8.32
C ILE A 140 7.21 17.49 -8.80
N ALA A 141 8.04 16.97 -7.89
CA ALA A 141 9.28 16.27 -8.24
C ALA A 141 9.03 15.04 -9.10
N LEU A 142 7.99 14.25 -8.76
CA LEU A 142 7.57 13.10 -9.57
C LEU A 142 7.09 13.54 -10.95
N ALA A 143 6.27 14.59 -11.05
CA ALA A 143 5.81 15.13 -12.32
C ALA A 143 6.99 15.58 -13.20
N ALA A 144 7.98 16.27 -12.64
CA ALA A 144 9.19 16.69 -13.34
C ALA A 144 9.96 15.51 -13.96
N VAL A 145 10.10 14.40 -13.20
CA VAL A 145 10.74 13.18 -13.72
C VAL A 145 9.89 12.55 -14.83
N LEU A 146 8.57 12.48 -14.67
CA LEU A 146 7.70 11.81 -15.63
C LEU A 146 7.50 12.60 -16.93
N VAL A 147 7.57 13.93 -16.91
CA VAL A 147 7.52 14.78 -18.11
C VAL A 147 8.74 14.53 -18.99
N GLY A 148 9.90 14.29 -18.42
CA GLY A 148 11.12 13.98 -19.15
C GLY A 148 11.02 12.71 -19.99
N GLU A 149 11.82 12.67 -21.07
CA GLU A 149 12.00 11.47 -21.88
C GLU A 149 13.20 10.68 -21.35
N HIS A 150 12.95 9.53 -20.77
CA HIS A 150 13.96 8.67 -20.16
C HIS A 150 13.90 7.25 -20.71
N ASP A 151 15.07 6.65 -20.88
CA ASP A 151 15.21 5.24 -21.28
C ASP A 151 15.12 4.33 -20.05
N LEU A 152 15.56 4.84 -18.89
CA LEU A 152 15.45 4.22 -17.56
C LEU A 152 14.86 5.23 -16.56
N ILE A 153 13.84 4.81 -15.83
CA ILE A 153 13.25 5.58 -14.73
C ILE A 153 13.56 4.86 -13.42
N VAL A 154 14.14 5.58 -12.46
CA VAL A 154 14.49 5.08 -11.13
C VAL A 154 13.73 5.90 -10.09
N LEU A 155 12.83 5.26 -9.35
CA LEU A 155 11.96 5.91 -8.36
C LEU A 155 12.19 5.31 -6.98
N ASP A 156 12.46 6.18 -6.00
CA ASP A 156 12.62 5.79 -4.60
C ASP A 156 11.41 6.28 -3.79
N GLU A 157 10.54 5.35 -3.37
CA GLU A 157 9.27 5.56 -2.64
C GLU A 157 8.33 6.59 -3.33
N PRO A 158 7.96 6.38 -4.62
CA PRO A 158 7.12 7.35 -5.33
C PRO A 158 5.67 7.39 -4.85
N THR A 159 5.22 6.38 -4.15
CA THR A 159 3.83 6.26 -3.64
C THR A 159 3.62 7.00 -2.32
N ASN A 160 4.68 7.37 -1.61
CA ASN A 160 4.57 8.11 -0.36
C ASN A 160 3.88 9.46 -0.56
N HIS A 161 2.93 9.79 0.31
CA HIS A 161 2.09 10.99 0.29
C HIS A 161 1.12 11.11 -0.90
N LEU A 162 1.01 10.08 -1.75
CA LEU A 162 -0.02 9.99 -2.77
C LEU A 162 -1.28 9.36 -2.19
N ASP A 163 -2.43 9.82 -2.64
CA ASP A 163 -3.70 9.13 -2.34
C ASP A 163 -3.94 7.96 -3.31
N ILE A 164 -4.96 7.16 -3.01
CA ILE A 164 -5.29 5.96 -3.78
C ILE A 164 -5.52 6.26 -5.27
N GLU A 165 -6.10 7.44 -5.60
CA GLU A 165 -6.36 7.84 -6.98
C GLU A 165 -5.06 8.16 -7.73
N ALA A 166 -4.15 8.91 -7.09
CA ALA A 166 -2.86 9.23 -7.65
C ALA A 166 -1.96 7.99 -7.80
N ILE A 167 -2.01 7.04 -6.84
CA ILE A 167 -1.29 5.76 -6.93
C ILE A 167 -1.83 4.93 -8.11
N ASP A 168 -3.15 4.83 -8.26
CA ASP A 168 -3.78 4.12 -9.36
C ASP A 168 -3.44 4.73 -10.73
N TRP A 169 -3.49 6.07 -10.82
CA TRP A 169 -3.08 6.78 -12.02
C TRP A 169 -1.60 6.53 -12.34
N LEU A 170 -0.70 6.63 -11.32
CA LEU A 170 0.73 6.42 -11.49
C LEU A 170 1.04 5.00 -11.97
N ALA A 171 0.37 4.00 -11.39
CA ALA A 171 0.53 2.61 -11.79
C ALA A 171 0.16 2.40 -13.27
N ARG A 172 -0.99 2.91 -13.71
CA ARG A 172 -1.41 2.83 -15.12
C ARG A 172 -0.47 3.58 -16.05
N HIS A 173 -0.03 4.77 -15.66
CA HIS A 173 0.89 5.60 -16.43
C HIS A 173 2.25 4.90 -16.64
N LEU A 174 2.85 4.35 -15.56
CA LEU A 174 4.13 3.64 -15.65
C LEU A 174 4.00 2.29 -16.38
N ALA A 175 2.90 1.57 -16.20
CA ALA A 175 2.64 0.32 -16.92
C ALA A 175 2.52 0.52 -18.44
N ALA A 176 2.04 1.68 -18.90
CA ALA A 176 1.91 2.01 -20.32
C ALA A 176 3.22 2.52 -20.96
N ARG A 177 4.24 2.90 -20.16
CA ARG A 177 5.51 3.43 -20.69
C ARG A 177 6.43 2.31 -21.21
N PRO A 178 7.15 2.56 -22.32
CA PRO A 178 8.15 1.62 -22.84
C PRO A 178 9.47 1.66 -22.09
N SER A 179 9.74 2.71 -21.30
CA SER A 179 10.98 2.87 -20.52
C SER A 179 11.18 1.73 -19.53
N ALA A 180 12.43 1.33 -19.31
CA ALA A 180 12.76 0.48 -18.19
C ALA A 180 12.45 1.20 -16.86
N LEU A 181 12.03 0.45 -15.85
CA LEU A 181 11.65 0.97 -14.54
C LEU A 181 12.38 0.22 -13.43
N VAL A 182 12.95 0.96 -12.48
CA VAL A 182 13.38 0.43 -11.19
C VAL A 182 12.68 1.24 -10.10
N VAL A 183 11.87 0.60 -9.28
CA VAL A 183 11.10 1.28 -8.24
C VAL A 183 11.31 0.62 -6.89
N VAL A 184 11.67 1.43 -5.90
CA VAL A 184 11.63 1.07 -4.48
C VAL A 184 10.29 1.52 -3.94
N THR A 185 9.49 0.64 -3.39
CA THR A 185 8.27 1.00 -2.68
C THR A 185 7.83 -0.10 -1.73
N HIS A 186 7.06 0.28 -0.74
CA HIS A 186 6.40 -0.62 0.20
C HIS A 186 4.94 -0.89 -0.16
N ASP A 187 4.41 -0.22 -1.18
CA ASP A 187 3.07 -0.46 -1.71
C ASP A 187 3.04 -1.74 -2.55
N ARG A 188 2.47 -2.79 -1.95
CA ARG A 188 2.43 -4.14 -2.51
C ARG A 188 1.55 -4.24 -3.75
N TRP A 189 0.41 -3.55 -3.74
CA TRP A 189 -0.48 -3.48 -4.90
C TRP A 189 0.19 -2.79 -6.09
N PHE A 190 0.88 -1.68 -5.82
CA PHE A 190 1.61 -0.95 -6.85
C PHE A 190 2.73 -1.81 -7.46
N LEU A 191 3.48 -2.56 -6.63
CA LEU A 191 4.49 -3.51 -7.13
C LEU A 191 3.88 -4.54 -8.09
N ASP A 192 2.74 -5.15 -7.73
CA ASP A 192 2.08 -6.12 -8.60
C ASP A 192 1.55 -5.49 -9.90
N ALA A 193 1.08 -4.25 -9.85
CA ALA A 193 0.54 -3.55 -11.00
C ALA A 193 1.60 -3.10 -12.02
N VAL A 194 2.83 -2.78 -11.57
CA VAL A 194 3.82 -2.14 -12.46
C VAL A 194 5.07 -2.98 -12.72
N THR A 195 5.37 -4.01 -11.91
CA THR A 195 6.64 -4.75 -12.01
C THR A 195 6.47 -6.15 -12.57
N ASN A 196 7.47 -6.61 -13.30
CA ASN A 196 7.58 -7.97 -13.81
C ASN A 196 8.76 -8.74 -13.21
N ARG A 197 9.58 -8.08 -12.40
CA ARG A 197 10.65 -8.66 -11.59
C ARG A 197 10.73 -7.99 -10.24
N THR A 198 11.16 -8.75 -9.23
CA THR A 198 11.37 -8.24 -7.87
C THR A 198 12.80 -8.53 -7.43
N TRP A 199 13.48 -7.50 -6.91
CA TRP A 199 14.78 -7.60 -6.27
C TRP A 199 14.63 -7.42 -4.76
N GLU A 200 15.01 -8.43 -3.99
CA GLU A 200 15.07 -8.35 -2.53
C GLU A 200 16.48 -8.00 -2.08
N VAL A 201 16.63 -6.85 -1.43
CA VAL A 201 17.89 -6.45 -0.80
C VAL A 201 17.88 -6.96 0.65
N ALA A 202 18.75 -7.93 0.95
CA ALA A 202 18.86 -8.54 2.26
C ALA A 202 20.32 -8.94 2.55
N ASP A 203 20.80 -8.61 3.75
CA ASP A 203 22.14 -8.99 4.24
C ASP A 203 23.29 -8.62 3.26
N GLY A 204 23.20 -7.42 2.68
CA GLY A 204 24.17 -6.90 1.72
C GLY A 204 24.09 -7.52 0.32
N ARG A 205 23.18 -8.45 0.08
CA ARG A 205 23.00 -9.15 -1.20
C ARG A 205 21.68 -8.80 -1.85
N VAL A 206 21.59 -9.08 -3.16
CA VAL A 206 20.33 -8.88 -3.90
C VAL A 206 19.87 -10.22 -4.47
N HIS A 207 18.70 -10.65 -4.06
CA HIS A 207 18.04 -11.84 -4.58
C HIS A 207 17.02 -11.42 -5.64
N ARG A 208 17.05 -12.09 -6.79
CA ARG A 208 16.18 -11.81 -7.94
C ARG A 208 15.04 -12.82 -8.00
N TYR A 209 13.83 -12.31 -8.25
CA TYR A 209 12.63 -13.11 -8.42
C TYR A 209 11.92 -12.66 -9.69
N ASP A 210 11.40 -13.60 -10.47
CA ASP A 210 10.54 -13.30 -11.61
C ASP A 210 9.11 -13.08 -11.13
N GLY A 211 8.48 -12.01 -11.63
CA GLY A 211 7.14 -11.58 -11.25
C GLY A 211 7.10 -10.42 -10.27
N GLY A 212 5.87 -9.94 -9.98
CA GLY A 212 5.58 -8.88 -9.02
C GLY A 212 5.64 -9.35 -7.56
N TYR A 213 4.98 -8.58 -6.68
CA TYR A 213 5.01 -8.85 -5.24
C TYR A 213 4.41 -10.21 -4.85
N ALA A 214 3.28 -10.60 -5.44
CA ALA A 214 2.64 -11.89 -5.14
C ALA A 214 3.56 -13.07 -5.46
N ALA A 215 4.23 -13.05 -6.62
CA ALA A 215 5.20 -14.07 -7.01
C ALA A 215 6.41 -14.10 -6.07
N TYR A 216 6.92 -12.92 -5.67
CA TYR A 216 8.00 -12.78 -4.69
C TYR A 216 7.65 -13.43 -3.35
N VAL A 217 6.43 -13.18 -2.81
CA VAL A 217 6.00 -13.76 -1.52
C VAL A 217 6.02 -15.28 -1.57
N LEU A 218 5.48 -15.87 -2.64
CA LEU A 218 5.46 -17.34 -2.83
C LEU A 218 6.88 -17.90 -2.92
N ALA A 219 7.74 -17.28 -3.72
CA ALA A 219 9.11 -17.73 -3.91
C ALA A 219 9.96 -17.57 -2.63
N LYS A 220 9.75 -16.48 -1.86
CA LYS A 220 10.39 -16.26 -0.56
C LYS A 220 9.94 -17.30 0.47
N ALA A 221 8.65 -17.61 0.53
CA ALA A 221 8.11 -18.63 1.42
C ALA A 221 8.71 -20.01 1.12
N GLU A 222 8.80 -20.40 -0.15
CA GLU A 222 9.43 -21.66 -0.57
C GLU A 222 10.92 -21.69 -0.25
N ARG A 223 11.67 -20.60 -0.52
CA ARG A 223 13.08 -20.48 -0.13
C ARG A 223 13.28 -20.65 1.37
N THR A 224 12.44 -20.01 2.19
CA THR A 224 12.49 -20.11 3.65
C THR A 224 12.18 -21.53 4.11
N ARG A 225 11.19 -22.19 3.51
CA ARG A 225 10.84 -23.59 3.80
C ARG A 225 12.00 -24.53 3.49
N LEU A 226 12.64 -24.37 2.33
CA LEU A 226 13.80 -25.16 1.93
C LEU A 226 15.00 -24.92 2.86
N ALA A 227 15.28 -23.67 3.22
CA ALA A 227 16.33 -23.33 4.16
C ALA A 227 16.09 -23.95 5.55
N ALA A 228 14.85 -23.91 6.06
CA ALA A 228 14.48 -24.54 7.32
C ALA A 228 14.69 -26.07 7.27
N ALA A 229 14.33 -26.73 6.17
CA ALA A 229 14.54 -28.17 6.00
C ALA A 229 16.04 -28.54 5.93
N VAL A 230 16.85 -27.70 5.29
CA VAL A 230 18.31 -27.87 5.26
C VAL A 230 18.90 -27.70 6.66
N GLU A 231 18.46 -26.67 7.40
CA GLU A 231 18.89 -26.39 8.76
C GLU A 231 18.50 -27.52 9.73
N GLU A 232 17.29 -28.06 9.64
CA GLU A 232 16.88 -29.21 10.43
C GLU A 232 17.78 -30.44 10.16
N ARG A 233 18.11 -30.69 8.89
CA ARG A 233 19.06 -31.75 8.52
C ARG A 233 20.45 -31.48 9.11
N ARG A 234 20.93 -30.24 9.04
CA ARG A 234 22.22 -29.80 9.61
C ARG A 234 22.24 -30.05 11.13
N GLN A 235 21.20 -29.63 11.84
CA GLN A 235 21.07 -29.83 13.29
C GLN A 235 20.99 -31.31 13.67
N ASN A 236 20.28 -32.12 12.89
CA ASN A 236 20.23 -33.57 13.10
C ASN A 236 21.60 -34.23 12.91
N LEU A 237 22.37 -33.77 11.87
CA LEU A 237 23.74 -34.23 11.65
C LEU A 237 24.65 -33.80 12.81
N MET A 238 24.57 -32.53 13.22
CA MET A 238 25.34 -31.97 14.33
C MET A 238 25.06 -32.76 15.64
N ARG A 239 23.76 -33.05 15.96
CA ARG A 239 23.39 -33.86 17.12
C ARG A 239 24.02 -35.27 17.07
N LYS A 240 24.04 -35.91 15.88
CA LYS A 240 24.66 -37.21 15.68
C LYS A 240 26.17 -37.16 15.89
N GLU A 241 26.86 -36.17 15.34
CA GLU A 241 28.31 -35.97 15.48
C GLU A 241 28.69 -35.61 16.93
N LEU A 242 27.92 -34.75 17.62
CA LEU A 242 28.11 -34.43 19.03
C LEU A 242 27.89 -35.67 19.94
N ALA A 243 26.86 -36.47 19.66
CA ALA A 243 26.62 -37.71 20.36
C ALA A 243 27.78 -38.72 20.16
N TRP A 244 28.34 -38.77 18.94
CA TRP A 244 29.51 -39.58 18.65
C TRP A 244 30.78 -39.05 19.34
N LEU A 245 31.00 -37.74 19.38
CA LEU A 245 32.11 -37.09 20.09
C LEU A 245 32.04 -37.33 21.63
N ARG A 246 30.83 -37.35 22.23
CA ARG A 246 30.62 -37.62 23.66
C ARG A 246 30.86 -39.10 24.02
N ARG A 247 30.62 -40.02 23.08
CA ARG A 247 31.01 -41.44 23.28
C ARG A 247 32.51 -41.52 23.22
N GLY A 248 33.17 -41.93 24.26
CA GLY A 248 34.63 -42.11 24.31
C GLY A 248 35.18 -42.90 23.11
N PRO A 249 36.44 -42.71 22.70
CA PRO A 249 37.03 -43.51 21.65
C PRO A 249 37.08 -44.99 22.05
N PRO A 250 36.84 -45.92 21.11
CA PRO A 250 37.09 -47.33 21.35
C PRO A 250 38.54 -47.53 21.77
N ALA A 251 38.80 -48.50 22.63
CA ALA A 251 40.03 -48.71 23.40
C ALA A 251 41.37 -48.81 22.62
N ARG A 252 41.48 -48.43 21.39
CA ARG A 252 42.73 -48.44 20.60
C ARG A 252 42.78 -47.44 19.39
N SER A 253 41.87 -46.39 19.33
CA SER A 253 41.92 -45.43 18.21
C SER A 253 41.66 -44.02 18.69
N SER A 254 42.45 -43.05 18.16
CA SER A 254 42.15 -41.60 18.31
C SER A 254 41.00 -41.20 17.41
N LYS A 255 40.19 -40.22 17.86
CA LYS A 255 39.10 -39.64 17.02
C LYS A 255 39.71 -38.98 15.80
N PRO A 256 39.19 -39.24 14.58
CA PRO A 256 39.71 -38.62 13.36
C PRO A 256 39.55 -37.11 13.41
N LYS A 257 40.62 -36.34 13.19
CA LYS A 257 40.67 -34.89 13.28
C LYS A 257 39.65 -34.22 12.34
N PHE A 258 39.49 -34.76 11.11
CA PHE A 258 38.54 -34.20 10.12
C PHE A 258 37.08 -34.24 10.59
N ARG A 259 36.66 -35.19 11.45
CA ARG A 259 35.30 -35.21 12.00
C ARG A 259 35.09 -34.19 13.13
N ILE A 260 36.14 -33.88 13.87
CA ILE A 260 36.13 -32.80 14.87
C ILE A 260 36.03 -31.45 14.16
N ASP A 261 36.82 -31.25 13.10
CA ASP A 261 36.82 -30.04 12.31
C ASP A 261 35.48 -29.85 11.58
N ALA A 262 34.86 -30.91 11.04
CA ALA A 262 33.53 -30.88 10.45
C ALA A 262 32.41 -30.53 11.48
N ALA A 263 32.46 -31.05 12.71
CA ALA A 263 31.53 -30.69 13.75
C ALA A 263 31.69 -29.24 14.20
N ASN A 264 32.92 -28.74 14.29
CA ASN A 264 33.21 -27.33 14.60
C ASN A 264 32.72 -26.38 13.50
N ALA A 265 32.89 -26.75 12.23
CA ALA A 265 32.35 -25.99 11.10
C ALA A 265 30.81 -25.92 11.12
N LEU A 266 30.13 -27.03 11.45
CA LEU A 266 28.66 -27.07 11.62
C LEU A 266 28.16 -26.20 12.77
N ILE A 267 28.95 -26.03 13.84
CA ILE A 267 28.62 -25.17 14.98
C ILE A 267 28.83 -23.70 14.64
N ALA A 268 29.88 -23.38 13.88
CA ALA A 268 30.22 -22.00 13.50
C ALA A 268 29.23 -21.37 12.50
N ASP A 269 28.48 -22.21 11.77
CA ASP A 269 27.52 -21.78 10.73
C ASP A 269 26.07 -21.82 11.24
N GLU A 270 25.81 -21.28 12.44
CA GLU A 270 24.48 -21.22 13.04
C GLU A 270 23.73 -19.97 12.58
N PRO A 271 22.65 -20.11 11.75
CA PRO A 271 21.85 -18.94 11.37
C PRO A 271 21.07 -18.40 12.57
N PRO A 272 20.81 -17.09 12.64
CA PRO A 272 20.05 -16.50 13.72
C PRO A 272 18.64 -17.12 13.81
N ALA A 273 18.24 -17.49 15.02
CA ALA A 273 16.92 -18.05 15.29
C ALA A 273 15.83 -17.05 14.91
N ARG A 274 14.92 -17.43 14.00
CA ARG A 274 13.71 -16.68 13.67
C ARG A 274 12.55 -17.24 14.47
N ASP A 275 12.11 -16.50 15.50
CA ASP A 275 10.86 -16.78 16.21
C ASP A 275 9.70 -16.17 15.41
N THR A 276 8.88 -17.03 14.81
CA THR A 276 7.57 -16.68 14.28
C THR A 276 6.58 -16.48 15.44
N VAL A 277 6.02 -15.29 15.52
CA VAL A 277 5.21 -14.82 16.63
C VAL A 277 3.74 -15.16 16.42
N GLU A 278 3.19 -16.07 17.22
CA GLU A 278 1.75 -16.10 17.49
C GLU A 278 1.37 -15.01 18.50
N LEU A 279 1.10 -13.80 18.05
CA LEU A 279 0.51 -12.71 18.85
C LEU A 279 -1.02 -12.83 18.89
N THR A 280 -1.53 -14.01 19.17
CA THR A 280 -2.96 -14.26 19.23
C THR A 280 -3.54 -13.76 20.56
N ARG A 281 -4.37 -12.72 20.48
CA ARG A 281 -5.32 -12.21 21.48
C ARG A 281 -4.75 -11.30 22.55
N PHE A 282 -4.54 -10.04 22.24
CA PHE A 282 -4.60 -8.99 23.26
C PHE A 282 -6.02 -8.97 23.86
N ALA A 283 -6.13 -9.12 25.18
CA ALA A 283 -7.41 -9.07 25.87
C ALA A 283 -7.95 -7.64 25.83
N SER A 284 -8.93 -7.38 24.95
CA SER A 284 -9.65 -6.11 24.98
C SER A 284 -10.81 -6.18 25.99
N ALA A 285 -11.10 -5.07 26.67
CA ALA A 285 -12.27 -4.96 27.53
C ALA A 285 -13.54 -5.18 26.69
N ARG A 286 -14.53 -5.88 27.25
CA ARG A 286 -15.79 -6.18 26.55
C ARG A 286 -16.49 -4.89 26.10
N LEU A 287 -16.77 -4.74 24.79
CA LEU A 287 -17.57 -3.68 24.23
C LEU A 287 -19.06 -3.88 24.54
N GLY A 288 -19.75 -2.78 24.87
CA GLY A 288 -21.21 -2.73 24.91
C GLY A 288 -21.82 -2.73 23.51
N LYS A 289 -23.15 -2.65 23.43
CA LYS A 289 -23.88 -2.64 22.17
C LYS A 289 -23.65 -1.36 21.36
N ASP A 290 -23.52 -0.23 22.06
CA ASP A 290 -23.28 1.07 21.45
C ASP A 290 -21.77 1.39 21.55
N VAL A 291 -21.11 1.66 20.40
CA VAL A 291 -19.68 1.99 20.31
C VAL A 291 -19.53 3.46 19.96
N LEU A 292 -19.83 3.84 18.72
CA LEU A 292 -19.77 5.22 18.23
C LEU A 292 -20.97 5.50 17.32
N ASP A 293 -21.71 6.58 17.60
CA ASP A 293 -22.77 7.09 16.74
C ASP A 293 -22.48 8.55 16.37
N VAL A 294 -22.30 8.82 15.10
CA VAL A 294 -22.21 10.15 14.49
C VAL A 294 -23.62 10.53 14.04
N GLU A 295 -24.21 11.56 14.60
CA GLU A 295 -25.59 11.94 14.35
C GLU A 295 -25.65 13.36 13.80
N GLY A 296 -25.90 13.51 12.49
CA GLY A 296 -26.10 14.79 11.81
C GLY A 296 -24.92 15.76 11.98
N VAL A 297 -23.69 15.27 11.94
CA VAL A 297 -22.49 16.06 12.21
C VAL A 297 -22.15 16.93 11.01
N THR A 298 -22.01 18.25 11.26
CA THR A 298 -21.45 19.21 10.32
C THR A 298 -20.13 19.74 10.87
N TYR A 299 -19.13 19.81 10.01
CA TYR A 299 -17.81 20.34 10.36
C TYR A 299 -17.14 20.98 9.15
N ALA A 300 -16.65 22.21 9.32
CA ALA A 300 -15.96 22.95 8.28
C ALA A 300 -14.53 23.36 8.71
N VAL A 301 -13.64 23.51 7.76
CA VAL A 301 -12.28 24.03 7.97
C VAL A 301 -12.03 25.12 6.94
N ALA A 302 -11.62 26.29 7.42
CA ALA A 302 -11.37 27.48 6.59
C ALA A 302 -12.52 27.83 5.62
N GLY A 303 -13.78 27.62 6.06
CA GLY A 303 -14.98 27.91 5.26
C GLY A 303 -15.39 26.80 4.28
N ARG A 304 -14.64 25.70 4.22
CA ARG A 304 -14.96 24.52 3.40
C ARG A 304 -15.62 23.45 4.29
N ALA A 305 -16.84 23.05 3.95
CA ALA A 305 -17.51 21.94 4.61
C ALA A 305 -16.82 20.63 4.28
N LEU A 306 -16.32 19.93 5.31
CA LEU A 306 -15.75 18.59 5.19
C LEU A 306 -16.79 17.51 5.50
N LEU A 307 -17.70 17.79 6.44
CA LEU A 307 -18.85 16.95 6.76
C LEU A 307 -20.09 17.85 6.77
N ASP A 308 -21.19 17.37 6.20
CA ASP A 308 -22.46 18.07 6.14
C ASP A 308 -23.60 17.13 6.54
N HIS A 309 -24.15 17.35 7.74
CA HIS A 309 -25.19 16.50 8.35
C HIS A 309 -24.87 15.01 8.30
N ALA A 310 -23.57 14.66 8.37
CA ALA A 310 -23.10 13.28 8.25
C ALA A 310 -23.65 12.40 9.38
N THR A 311 -24.14 11.25 9.00
CA THR A 311 -24.64 10.24 9.95
C THR A 311 -23.96 8.91 9.67
N TRP A 312 -23.30 8.38 10.71
CA TRP A 312 -22.60 7.11 10.61
C TRP A 312 -22.59 6.39 11.95
N ARG A 313 -22.78 5.08 11.93
CA ARG A 313 -22.78 4.24 13.12
C ARG A 313 -21.71 3.17 13.04
N LEU A 314 -20.99 2.97 14.14
CA LEU A 314 -19.97 1.96 14.29
C LEU A 314 -20.36 1.01 15.42
N GLY A 315 -20.50 -0.27 15.11
CA GLY A 315 -20.88 -1.34 16.01
C GLY A 315 -19.71 -2.02 16.72
N PRO A 316 -19.98 -2.93 17.68
CA PRO A 316 -18.95 -3.68 18.39
C PRO A 316 -18.33 -4.73 17.48
N GLY A 317 -16.99 -4.74 17.40
CA GLY A 317 -16.21 -5.68 16.59
C GLY A 317 -16.18 -5.35 15.10
N GLU A 318 -16.80 -4.27 14.64
CA GLU A 318 -16.72 -3.84 13.24
C GLU A 318 -15.31 -3.31 12.90
N ARG A 319 -14.86 -3.63 11.70
CA ARG A 319 -13.55 -3.25 11.17
C ARG A 319 -13.75 -2.49 9.88
N VAL A 320 -13.51 -1.20 9.92
CA VAL A 320 -13.85 -0.28 8.83
C VAL A 320 -12.62 0.36 8.24
N GLY A 321 -12.43 0.22 6.92
CA GLY A 321 -11.48 0.99 6.12
C GLY A 321 -12.10 2.32 5.68
N LEU A 322 -11.43 3.44 5.91
CA LEU A 322 -11.85 4.76 5.49
C LEU A 322 -10.96 5.28 4.37
N VAL A 323 -11.54 5.51 3.20
CA VAL A 323 -10.83 6.01 2.00
C VAL A 323 -11.35 7.38 1.56
N GLY A 324 -10.58 8.06 0.76
CA GLY A 324 -10.90 9.38 0.20
C GLY A 324 -9.65 10.11 -0.24
N VAL A 325 -9.79 11.11 -1.10
CA VAL A 325 -8.67 11.96 -1.54
C VAL A 325 -8.00 12.67 -0.36
N ASN A 326 -6.77 13.13 -0.57
CA ASN A 326 -6.11 13.99 0.40
C ASN A 326 -6.95 15.26 0.61
N GLY A 327 -7.04 15.74 1.86
CA GLY A 327 -7.89 16.89 2.21
C GLY A 327 -9.40 16.61 2.29
N SER A 328 -9.89 15.39 2.06
CA SER A 328 -11.34 15.05 2.17
C SER A 328 -11.88 15.03 3.60
N GLY A 329 -11.02 15.15 4.62
CA GLY A 329 -11.45 15.18 6.02
C GLY A 329 -11.31 13.86 6.77
N LYS A 330 -10.57 12.86 6.25
CA LYS A 330 -10.34 11.56 6.91
C LYS A 330 -9.81 11.72 8.34
N SER A 331 -8.66 12.39 8.50
CA SER A 331 -8.06 12.66 9.82
C SER A 331 -8.96 13.54 10.71
N THR A 332 -9.72 14.44 10.10
CA THR A 332 -10.70 15.27 10.82
C THR A 332 -11.84 14.40 11.39
N LEU A 333 -12.35 13.47 10.61
CA LEU A 333 -13.37 12.52 11.10
C LEU A 333 -12.81 11.69 12.27
N LEU A 334 -11.58 11.19 12.20
CA LEU A 334 -10.96 10.48 13.32
C LEU A 334 -10.82 11.36 14.58
N ARG A 335 -10.45 12.66 14.42
CA ARG A 335 -10.38 13.62 15.54
C ARG A 335 -11.75 13.92 16.15
N LEU A 336 -12.82 13.93 15.37
CA LEU A 336 -14.19 14.06 15.86
C LEU A 336 -14.62 12.80 16.64
N LEU A 337 -14.27 11.60 16.15
CA LEU A 337 -14.56 10.33 16.81
C LEU A 337 -13.85 10.20 18.16
N ASP A 338 -12.58 10.64 18.25
CA ASP A 338 -11.82 10.57 19.51
C ASP A 338 -12.11 11.74 20.46
N GLY A 339 -12.89 12.74 20.02
CA GLY A 339 -13.30 13.91 20.80
C GLY A 339 -12.24 15.01 20.90
N ARG A 340 -11.16 14.94 20.10
CA ARG A 340 -10.15 16.02 19.99
C ARG A 340 -10.65 17.21 19.18
N ALA A 341 -11.70 17.01 18.36
CA ALA A 341 -12.44 18.07 17.68
C ALA A 341 -13.92 18.03 18.09
N ALA A 342 -14.54 19.20 18.18
CA ALA A 342 -15.98 19.31 18.43
C ALA A 342 -16.71 19.65 17.13
N PRO A 343 -17.84 19.01 16.79
CA PRO A 343 -18.61 19.35 15.61
C PRO A 343 -19.27 20.74 15.75
N GLU A 344 -19.48 21.44 14.62
CA GLU A 344 -20.21 22.71 14.59
C GLU A 344 -21.71 22.48 14.85
N SER A 345 -22.27 21.40 14.32
CA SER A 345 -23.64 20.95 14.60
C SER A 345 -23.68 19.41 14.66
N GLY A 346 -24.76 18.87 15.20
CA GLY A 346 -24.89 17.44 15.44
C GLY A 346 -24.14 16.98 16.70
N ARG A 347 -23.88 15.70 16.81
CA ARG A 347 -23.15 15.13 17.95
C ARG A 347 -22.51 13.81 17.64
N VAL A 348 -21.40 13.50 18.34
CA VAL A 348 -20.77 12.18 18.38
C VAL A 348 -21.05 11.55 19.74
N LYS A 349 -21.81 10.46 19.76
CA LYS A 349 -22.06 9.68 20.98
C LYS A 349 -21.04 8.58 21.10
N ARG A 350 -20.47 8.43 22.30
CA ARG A 350 -19.54 7.37 22.66
C ARG A 350 -20.16 6.45 23.70
N GLY A 351 -20.06 5.16 23.48
CA GLY A 351 -20.51 4.15 24.42
C GLY A 351 -19.74 4.22 25.74
N LYS A 352 -20.39 3.95 26.87
CA LYS A 352 -19.80 4.06 28.23
C LYS A 352 -18.63 3.10 28.47
N THR A 353 -18.56 2.00 27.72
CA THR A 353 -17.51 0.96 27.86
C THR A 353 -16.35 1.16 26.88
N VAL A 354 -16.40 2.18 26.04
CA VAL A 354 -15.39 2.46 25.02
C VAL A 354 -14.09 2.93 25.67
N ARG A 355 -13.02 2.18 25.39
CA ARG A 355 -11.64 2.55 25.65
C ARG A 355 -10.96 2.72 24.30
N MET A 356 -10.79 3.96 23.90
CA MET A 356 -10.29 4.31 22.56
C MET A 356 -8.78 4.57 22.60
N ALA A 357 -8.08 4.08 21.61
CA ALA A 357 -6.72 4.51 21.30
C ALA A 357 -6.66 5.02 19.86
N HIS A 358 -5.97 6.13 19.65
CA HIS A 358 -5.83 6.79 18.37
C HIS A 358 -4.36 6.89 18.00
N LEU A 359 -3.96 6.25 16.90
CA LEU A 359 -2.68 6.44 16.25
C LEU A 359 -2.80 7.60 15.26
N SER A 360 -2.28 8.75 15.65
CA SER A 360 -2.26 9.93 14.76
C SER A 360 -1.14 9.82 13.72
N GLN A 361 -1.25 10.60 12.66
CA GLN A 361 -0.23 10.68 11.62
C GLN A 361 1.09 11.26 12.16
N GLU A 362 1.03 12.14 13.17
CA GLU A 362 2.20 12.77 13.78
C GLU A 362 2.81 11.89 14.89
N LEU A 363 4.15 11.78 14.89
CA LEU A 363 4.93 11.01 15.88
C LEU A 363 5.15 11.76 17.22
N THR A 364 4.35 12.78 17.50
CA THR A 364 4.54 13.71 18.63
C THR A 364 4.32 13.10 20.03
N GLU A 365 3.79 11.87 20.10
CA GLU A 365 3.45 11.22 21.38
C GLU A 365 4.65 10.48 22.03
N LEU A 366 5.80 10.41 21.37
CA LEU A 366 7.00 9.75 21.89
C LEU A 366 8.00 10.79 22.41
N ASP A 367 8.37 10.66 23.68
CA ASP A 367 9.43 11.48 24.28
C ASP A 367 10.81 11.03 23.73
N PRO A 368 11.51 11.88 22.96
CA PRO A 368 12.79 11.51 22.32
C PRO A 368 13.89 11.15 23.32
N GLY A 369 13.83 11.70 24.53
CA GLY A 369 14.84 11.50 25.57
C GLY A 369 14.71 10.17 26.34
N ARG A 370 13.58 9.48 26.19
CA ARG A 370 13.35 8.20 26.88
C ARG A 370 13.92 7.03 26.12
N ARG A 371 14.16 5.93 26.84
CA ARG A 371 14.53 4.64 26.25
C ARG A 371 13.28 3.86 25.81
N VAL A 372 13.44 3.01 24.82
CA VAL A 372 12.35 2.19 24.24
C VAL A 372 11.60 1.42 25.35
N LEU A 373 12.31 0.64 26.19
CA LEU A 373 11.71 -0.16 27.25
C LEU A 373 10.99 0.72 28.30
N GLU A 374 11.61 1.79 28.75
CA GLU A 374 11.04 2.71 29.74
C GLU A 374 9.72 3.31 29.24
N SER A 375 9.66 3.64 27.95
CA SER A 375 8.47 4.24 27.33
C SER A 375 7.26 3.30 27.32
N VAL A 376 7.50 1.99 27.27
CA VAL A 376 6.42 0.97 27.29
C VAL A 376 6.04 0.62 28.73
N GLU A 377 7.04 0.46 29.64
CA GLU A 377 6.80 0.16 31.06
C GLU A 377 6.03 1.26 31.79
N GLU A 378 6.10 2.51 31.33
CA GLU A 378 5.31 3.63 31.85
C GLU A 378 3.80 3.38 31.72
N ILE A 379 3.38 2.70 30.65
CA ILE A 379 1.96 2.37 30.43
C ILE A 379 1.61 1.15 31.27
N ARG A 380 2.36 0.07 31.09
CA ARG A 380 2.23 -1.17 31.87
C ARG A 380 3.50 -2.02 31.76
N ARG A 381 3.85 -2.71 32.85
CA ARG A 381 4.97 -3.65 32.87
C ARG A 381 4.61 -5.04 32.32
N TYR A 382 3.34 -5.41 32.43
CA TYR A 382 2.82 -6.71 31.98
C TYR A 382 1.47 -6.53 31.32
N ILE A 383 1.16 -7.37 30.33
CA ILE A 383 -0.18 -7.54 29.79
C ILE A 383 -0.54 -9.01 29.75
N THR A 384 -1.83 -9.30 29.89
CA THR A 384 -2.33 -10.68 29.77
C THR A 384 -2.79 -10.92 28.35
N VAL A 385 -2.11 -11.80 27.61
CA VAL A 385 -2.47 -12.23 26.27
C VAL A 385 -2.99 -13.66 26.32
N GLY A 386 -4.28 -13.84 26.23
CA GLY A 386 -4.93 -15.14 26.41
C GLY A 386 -4.79 -15.67 27.85
N LYS A 387 -3.99 -16.72 28.03
CA LYS A 387 -3.68 -17.33 29.36
C LYS A 387 -2.26 -17.03 29.85
N LYS A 388 -1.48 -16.28 29.08
CA LYS A 388 -0.08 -15.97 29.41
C LYS A 388 0.07 -14.49 29.76
N GLU A 389 0.90 -14.21 30.73
CA GLU A 389 1.33 -12.90 31.10
C GLU A 389 2.65 -12.58 30.35
N TRP A 390 2.72 -11.42 29.71
CA TRP A 390 3.85 -10.99 28.92
C TRP A 390 4.43 -9.71 29.52
N THR A 391 5.75 -9.64 29.66
CA THR A 391 6.44 -8.43 30.06
C THR A 391 6.57 -7.46 28.88
N ALA A 392 6.73 -6.16 29.17
CA ALA A 392 7.02 -5.15 28.15
C ALA A 392 8.25 -5.52 27.29
N GLY A 393 9.33 -6.01 27.91
CA GLY A 393 10.53 -6.45 27.21
C GLY A 393 10.28 -7.61 26.24
N GLN A 394 9.51 -8.62 26.64
CA GLN A 394 9.16 -9.74 25.76
C GLN A 394 8.31 -9.31 24.55
N LEU A 395 7.43 -8.33 24.73
CA LEU A 395 6.63 -7.78 23.62
C LEU A 395 7.48 -6.95 22.68
N LEU A 396 8.42 -6.18 23.24
CA LEU A 396 9.40 -5.42 22.46
C LEU A 396 10.29 -6.33 21.62
N GLU A 397 10.79 -7.44 22.19
CA GLU A 397 11.57 -8.44 21.44
C GLU A 397 10.80 -8.97 20.23
N ARG A 398 9.51 -9.23 20.40
CA ARG A 398 8.63 -9.71 19.33
C ARG A 398 8.41 -8.70 18.22
N LEU A 399 8.46 -7.42 18.52
CA LEU A 399 8.38 -6.33 17.55
C LEU A 399 9.77 -5.90 17.02
N GLY A 400 10.78 -6.76 17.18
CA GLY A 400 12.11 -6.56 16.63
C GLY A 400 13.02 -5.68 17.47
N PHE A 401 12.63 -5.29 18.70
CA PHE A 401 13.50 -4.58 19.64
C PHE A 401 14.24 -5.60 20.52
N THR A 402 15.25 -6.26 19.98
CA THR A 402 16.02 -7.29 20.67
C THR A 402 17.21 -6.71 21.44
N GLY A 403 17.55 -7.27 22.60
CA GLY A 403 18.76 -6.98 23.36
C GLY A 403 18.98 -5.48 23.61
N ASP A 404 20.10 -4.95 23.14
CA ASP A 404 20.51 -3.56 23.35
C ASP A 404 19.55 -2.54 22.75
N ARG A 405 18.78 -2.90 21.71
CA ARG A 405 17.79 -2.03 21.09
C ARG A 405 16.68 -1.57 22.05
N GLN A 406 16.36 -2.35 23.09
CA GLN A 406 15.38 -1.97 24.12
C GLN A 406 15.89 -0.80 24.99
N TRP A 407 17.20 -0.62 25.06
CA TRP A 407 17.86 0.42 25.85
C TRP A 407 18.24 1.66 25.02
N THR A 408 18.00 1.63 23.69
CA THR A 408 18.27 2.74 22.78
C THR A 408 17.31 3.91 23.07
N PRO A 409 17.79 5.17 23.07
CA PRO A 409 16.93 6.35 23.12
C PRO A 409 15.98 6.41 21.92
N ILE A 410 14.74 6.85 22.14
CA ILE A 410 13.73 6.97 21.08
C ILE A 410 14.17 7.91 19.95
N SER A 411 15.00 8.92 20.26
CA SER A 411 15.58 9.82 19.26
C SER A 411 16.44 9.12 18.21
N GLU A 412 17.04 7.98 18.53
CA GLU A 412 17.91 7.20 17.65
C GLU A 412 17.16 6.15 16.82
N LEU A 413 15.86 6.00 17.04
CA LEU A 413 15.04 5.07 16.29
C LEU A 413 14.74 5.59 14.87
N SER A 414 14.70 4.70 13.90
CA SER A 414 14.15 4.98 12.57
C SER A 414 12.65 5.30 12.61
N GLY A 415 12.10 5.90 11.56
CA GLY A 415 10.66 6.18 11.46
C GLY A 415 9.80 4.93 11.68
N GLY A 416 10.13 3.83 11.01
CA GLY A 416 9.43 2.55 11.17
C GLY A 416 9.54 1.95 12.58
N GLU A 417 10.72 2.03 13.23
CA GLU A 417 10.87 1.60 14.62
C GLU A 417 10.02 2.43 15.58
N ARG A 418 9.98 3.76 15.38
CA ARG A 418 9.11 4.65 16.17
C ARG A 418 7.63 4.30 15.98
N ARG A 419 7.22 3.99 14.76
CA ARG A 419 5.84 3.60 14.45
C ARG A 419 5.46 2.28 15.13
N ARG A 420 6.31 1.26 15.07
CA ARG A 420 6.14 -0.01 15.79
C ARG A 420 6.01 0.20 17.31
N LEU A 421 6.88 1.03 17.86
CA LEU A 421 6.85 1.37 19.29
C LEU A 421 5.53 2.07 19.67
N GLN A 422 5.02 3.01 18.86
CA GLN A 422 3.73 3.65 19.10
C GLN A 422 2.59 2.64 19.11
N ILE A 423 2.53 1.76 18.10
CA ILE A 423 1.48 0.73 18.02
C ILE A 423 1.52 -0.17 19.25
N LEU A 424 2.71 -0.62 19.68
CA LEU A 424 2.85 -1.39 20.91
C LEU A 424 2.33 -0.63 22.13
N ARG A 425 2.71 0.64 22.28
CA ARG A 425 2.25 1.50 23.39
C ARG A 425 0.72 1.62 23.42
N LEU A 426 0.08 1.80 22.25
CA LEU A 426 -1.38 1.84 22.16
C LEU A 426 -2.01 0.54 22.59
N LEU A 427 -1.48 -0.60 22.13
CA LEU A 427 -2.00 -1.94 22.49
C LEU A 427 -1.80 -2.27 23.96
N MET A 428 -0.71 -1.80 24.59
CA MET A 428 -0.47 -1.93 26.04
C MET A 428 -1.55 -1.23 26.88
N GLY A 429 -2.25 -0.24 26.34
CA GLY A 429 -3.42 0.40 26.95
C GLY A 429 -4.66 -0.48 27.01
N GLU A 430 -4.66 -1.66 26.41
CA GLU A 430 -5.81 -2.57 26.29
C GLU A 430 -7.05 -1.86 25.73
N PRO A 431 -6.97 -1.17 24.59
CA PRO A 431 -8.13 -0.53 23.99
C PRO A 431 -9.11 -1.57 23.46
N ASN A 432 -10.38 -1.17 23.32
CA ASN A 432 -11.40 -1.94 22.62
C ASN A 432 -11.91 -1.24 21.35
N VAL A 433 -11.43 -0.01 21.10
CA VAL A 433 -11.61 0.73 19.85
C VAL A 433 -10.27 1.30 19.42
N LEU A 434 -9.84 1.01 18.20
CA LEU A 434 -8.62 1.56 17.58
C LEU A 434 -9.01 2.47 16.42
N LEU A 435 -8.47 3.68 16.43
CA LEU A 435 -8.46 4.60 15.30
C LEU A 435 -7.03 4.69 14.78
N LEU A 436 -6.80 4.29 13.54
CA LEU A 436 -5.47 4.28 12.93
C LEU A 436 -5.46 5.24 11.73
N ASP A 437 -4.65 6.30 11.81
CA ASP A 437 -4.46 7.28 10.74
C ASP A 437 -3.14 7.01 10.03
N GLU A 438 -3.23 6.48 8.80
CA GLU A 438 -2.12 6.08 7.94
C GLU A 438 -1.07 5.22 8.70
N PRO A 439 -1.45 4.08 9.28
CA PRO A 439 -0.53 3.25 10.06
C PRO A 439 0.57 2.61 9.20
N THR A 440 0.37 2.55 7.90
CA THR A 440 1.25 1.90 6.92
C THR A 440 2.43 2.77 6.48
N ASN A 441 2.37 4.08 6.71
CA ASN A 441 3.42 5.01 6.31
C ASN A 441 4.74 4.69 7.02
N ASP A 442 5.85 4.77 6.28
CA ASP A 442 7.23 4.52 6.74
C ASP A 442 7.52 3.08 7.20
N LEU A 443 6.56 2.15 7.08
CA LEU A 443 6.77 0.75 7.42
C LEU A 443 7.27 -0.02 6.19
N ASP A 444 8.26 -0.90 6.41
CA ASP A 444 8.64 -1.88 5.41
C ASP A 444 7.63 -3.04 5.35
N ILE A 445 7.68 -3.81 4.26
CA ILE A 445 6.72 -4.89 4.00
C ILE A 445 6.71 -5.95 5.13
N GLU A 446 7.85 -6.25 5.76
CA GLU A 446 7.90 -7.23 6.86
C GLU A 446 7.16 -6.68 8.08
N THR A 447 7.38 -5.42 8.43
CA THR A 447 6.69 -4.73 9.53
C THR A 447 5.19 -4.56 9.24
N LEU A 448 4.81 -4.31 7.99
CA LEU A 448 3.40 -4.26 7.57
C LEU A 448 2.71 -5.61 7.82
N ASN A 449 3.34 -6.72 7.43
CA ASN A 449 2.80 -8.04 7.67
C ASN A 449 2.66 -8.36 9.17
N GLU A 450 3.65 -7.96 10.00
CA GLU A 450 3.57 -8.09 11.46
C GLU A 450 2.39 -7.28 12.04
N LEU A 451 2.18 -6.05 11.56
CA LEU A 451 1.04 -5.22 11.97
C LEU A 451 -0.30 -5.86 11.59
N GLU A 452 -0.40 -6.38 10.38
CA GLU A 452 -1.59 -7.10 9.90
C GLU A 452 -1.90 -8.32 10.79
N ASP A 453 -0.90 -9.13 11.10
CA ASP A 453 -1.05 -10.31 11.96
C ASP A 453 -1.51 -9.94 13.39
N ILE A 454 -1.00 -8.82 13.93
CA ILE A 454 -1.45 -8.27 15.21
C ILE A 454 -2.91 -7.85 15.16
N LEU A 455 -3.28 -7.11 14.12
CA LEU A 455 -4.64 -6.61 13.93
C LEU A 455 -5.62 -7.75 13.68
N ASP A 456 -5.26 -8.78 12.90
CA ASP A 456 -6.09 -9.96 12.66
C ASP A 456 -6.50 -10.66 13.97
N GLY A 457 -5.57 -10.77 14.90
CA GLY A 457 -5.83 -11.39 16.22
C GLY A 457 -6.56 -10.47 17.21
N TRP A 458 -6.74 -9.19 16.91
CA TRP A 458 -7.31 -8.22 17.85
C TRP A 458 -8.84 -8.14 17.74
N PRO A 459 -9.61 -8.40 18.82
CA PRO A 459 -11.06 -8.58 18.75
C PRO A 459 -11.89 -7.29 18.90
N GLY A 460 -11.28 -6.11 18.88
CA GLY A 460 -11.95 -4.82 19.07
C GLY A 460 -12.52 -4.23 17.79
N THR A 461 -13.14 -3.06 17.92
CA THR A 461 -13.64 -2.26 16.81
C THR A 461 -12.50 -1.42 16.21
N LEU A 462 -12.33 -1.47 14.89
CA LEU A 462 -11.25 -0.82 14.16
C LEU A 462 -11.79 0.19 13.15
N VAL A 463 -11.24 1.39 13.14
CA VAL A 463 -11.35 2.32 12.02
C VAL A 463 -9.95 2.64 11.53
N VAL A 464 -9.66 2.36 10.26
CA VAL A 464 -8.35 2.58 9.68
C VAL A 464 -8.44 3.42 8.43
N VAL A 465 -7.63 4.48 8.39
CA VAL A 465 -7.35 5.26 7.18
C VAL A 465 -6.04 4.74 6.61
N SER A 466 -6.05 4.29 5.38
CA SER A 466 -4.82 3.89 4.66
C SER A 466 -4.99 4.02 3.15
N HIS A 467 -3.88 4.23 2.47
CA HIS A 467 -3.78 4.19 1.02
C HIS A 467 -3.28 2.82 0.51
N ASP A 468 -2.83 1.94 1.38
CA ASP A 468 -2.44 0.55 1.04
C ASP A 468 -3.70 -0.33 0.87
N ARG A 469 -3.99 -0.73 -0.38
CA ARG A 469 -5.16 -1.54 -0.72
C ARG A 469 -5.13 -2.92 -0.06
N TYR A 470 -3.98 -3.60 -0.10
CA TYR A 470 -3.84 -4.94 0.49
C TYR A 470 -4.00 -4.92 2.02
N PHE A 471 -3.50 -3.84 2.65
CA PHE A 471 -3.72 -3.64 4.08
C PHE A 471 -5.21 -3.48 4.41
N LEU A 472 -5.92 -2.63 3.66
CA LEU A 472 -7.36 -2.42 3.85
C LEU A 472 -8.17 -3.71 3.64
N GLU A 473 -7.90 -4.45 2.56
CA GLU A 473 -8.57 -5.72 2.25
C GLU A 473 -8.35 -6.78 3.34
N ARG A 474 -7.17 -6.78 3.98
CA ARG A 474 -6.85 -7.75 5.01
C ARG A 474 -7.42 -7.39 6.38
N VAL A 475 -7.36 -6.11 6.79
CA VAL A 475 -7.70 -5.72 8.17
C VAL A 475 -9.12 -5.19 8.35
N ALA A 476 -9.82 -4.81 7.27
CA ALA A 476 -11.17 -4.25 7.31
C ALA A 476 -12.21 -5.21 6.72
N ASP A 477 -13.39 -5.31 7.37
CA ASP A 477 -14.52 -6.11 6.88
C ASP A 477 -15.28 -5.38 5.78
N HIS A 478 -15.29 -4.05 5.79
CA HIS A 478 -15.91 -3.19 4.79
C HIS A 478 -15.22 -1.83 4.70
N VAL A 479 -15.44 -1.16 3.59
CA VAL A 479 -14.83 0.13 3.29
C VAL A 479 -15.91 1.21 3.24
N VAL A 480 -15.61 2.39 3.78
CA VAL A 480 -16.41 3.61 3.64
C VAL A 480 -15.56 4.71 3.02
N ALA A 481 -16.20 5.65 2.33
CA ALA A 481 -15.50 6.76 1.67
C ALA A 481 -16.03 8.12 2.06
N LEU A 482 -15.13 9.11 2.04
CA LEU A 482 -15.47 10.53 1.95
C LEU A 482 -15.30 10.94 0.48
N LEU A 483 -16.44 11.01 -0.24
CA LEU A 483 -16.44 11.32 -1.68
C LEU A 483 -16.43 12.84 -1.96
N GLY A 484 -16.56 13.66 -0.92
CA GLY A 484 -16.55 15.10 -0.99
C GLY A 484 -17.94 15.75 -0.99
N ASP A 485 -18.95 14.96 -0.84
CA ASP A 485 -20.35 15.35 -0.61
C ASP A 485 -20.67 15.63 0.85
N GLY A 486 -19.66 15.62 1.74
CA GLY A 486 -19.82 15.77 3.17
C GLY A 486 -20.41 14.55 3.88
N GLN A 487 -20.63 13.43 3.18
CA GLN A 487 -21.22 12.20 3.71
C GLN A 487 -20.20 11.08 3.86
N VAL A 488 -20.50 10.15 4.78
CA VAL A 488 -19.75 8.88 4.91
C VAL A 488 -20.49 7.82 4.11
N SER A 489 -19.98 7.48 2.95
CA SER A 489 -20.63 6.56 2.00
C SER A 489 -20.07 5.15 2.13
N ALA A 490 -20.92 4.13 2.28
CA ALA A 490 -20.51 2.73 2.27
C ALA A 490 -20.13 2.28 0.84
N LEU A 491 -19.08 1.48 0.76
CA LEU A 491 -18.55 0.93 -0.50
C LEU A 491 -18.54 -0.61 -0.45
N PRO A 492 -19.63 -1.29 -0.84
CA PRO A 492 -19.68 -2.76 -0.84
C PRO A 492 -18.62 -3.42 -1.72
N GLY A 493 -18.22 -2.77 -2.82
CA GLY A 493 -17.15 -3.22 -3.71
C GLY A 493 -15.75 -2.73 -3.31
N GLY A 494 -15.57 -2.21 -2.08
CA GLY A 494 -14.27 -1.81 -1.56
C GLY A 494 -13.60 -0.66 -2.32
N VAL A 495 -12.26 -0.71 -2.39
CA VAL A 495 -11.44 0.33 -3.03
C VAL A 495 -11.70 0.44 -4.53
N ASP A 496 -11.98 -0.66 -5.22
CA ASP A 496 -12.26 -0.64 -6.67
C ASP A 496 -13.56 0.11 -6.98
N GLU A 497 -14.59 -0.05 -6.14
CA GLU A 497 -15.81 0.73 -6.25
C GLU A 497 -15.56 2.22 -6.00
N TYR A 498 -14.71 2.58 -5.03
CA TYR A 498 -14.29 3.95 -4.80
C TYR A 498 -13.73 4.59 -6.06
N LEU A 499 -12.75 3.92 -6.70
CA LEU A 499 -12.10 4.42 -7.91
C LEU A 499 -13.07 4.57 -9.07
N ARG A 500 -13.96 3.60 -9.26
CA ARG A 500 -15.00 3.67 -10.31
C ARG A 500 -15.93 4.87 -10.09
N ARG A 501 -16.49 5.05 -8.89
CA ARG A 501 -17.38 6.18 -8.58
C ARG A 501 -16.70 7.52 -8.79
N ARG A 502 -15.41 7.62 -8.42
CA ARG A 502 -14.62 8.84 -8.63
C ARG A 502 -14.35 9.11 -10.11
N GLN A 503 -14.09 8.08 -10.91
CA GLN A 503 -13.94 8.22 -12.36
C GLN A 503 -15.25 8.67 -13.03
N GLU A 504 -16.38 8.11 -12.64
CA GLU A 504 -17.71 8.49 -13.13
C GLU A 504 -18.01 9.95 -12.82
N THR A 505 -17.74 10.41 -11.59
CA THR A 505 -17.92 11.82 -11.18
C THR A 505 -17.02 12.79 -11.97
N ARG A 506 -15.82 12.36 -12.35
CA ARG A 506 -14.89 13.15 -13.19
C ARG A 506 -15.31 13.22 -14.67
N THR A 507 -16.09 12.26 -15.13
CA THR A 507 -16.51 12.16 -16.55
C THR A 507 -17.83 12.89 -16.81
N GLU A 508 -18.61 13.18 -15.76
CA GLU A 508 -19.80 14.04 -15.90
C GLU A 508 -19.39 15.50 -16.05
N PRO A 509 -19.60 16.14 -17.24
CA PRO A 509 -19.38 17.59 -17.36
C PRO A 509 -20.37 18.30 -16.42
N ALA A 510 -19.90 19.33 -15.73
CA ALA A 510 -20.69 20.21 -14.88
C ALA A 510 -21.90 20.78 -15.64
N ALA A 511 -23.01 20.09 -15.59
CA ALA A 511 -24.30 20.48 -16.16
C ALA A 511 -25.31 20.69 -15.03
N GLN A 512 -24.98 21.59 -14.07
CA GLN A 512 -26.00 22.16 -13.19
C GLN A 512 -25.44 23.39 -12.48
N GLU A 513 -25.43 24.51 -13.19
CA GLU A 513 -25.68 25.86 -12.61
C GLU A 513 -25.87 26.85 -13.75
N THR A 514 -26.99 26.80 -14.43
CA THR A 514 -27.68 27.97 -15.00
C THR A 514 -29.15 27.59 -15.16
N ALA A 515 -29.92 27.83 -14.12
CA ALA A 515 -31.37 27.96 -14.24
C ALA A 515 -31.68 29.28 -14.99
N GLY A 516 -32.07 29.14 -16.27
CA GLY A 516 -32.59 30.28 -16.99
C GLY A 516 -32.26 30.35 -18.49
N ALA A 517 -32.63 29.32 -19.28
CA ALA A 517 -32.89 29.48 -20.73
C ALA A 517 -33.69 28.27 -21.23
N GLU A 518 -34.75 28.50 -21.96
CA GLU A 518 -35.71 27.55 -22.50
C GLU A 518 -35.10 26.48 -23.41
N PRO A 519 -35.71 25.27 -23.51
CA PRO A 519 -35.11 24.13 -24.16
C PRO A 519 -35.36 24.08 -25.65
N SER A 520 -34.30 24.12 -26.43
CA SER A 520 -34.37 23.69 -27.83
C SER A 520 -33.23 22.69 -28.11
N GLY A 521 -33.54 21.42 -28.27
CA GLY A 521 -32.68 20.40 -28.86
C GLY A 521 -32.33 19.17 -27.99
N GLY A 522 -32.49 19.18 -26.65
CA GLY A 522 -32.00 18.12 -25.74
C GLY A 522 -32.89 16.88 -25.58
N GLY A 523 -34.09 16.87 -26.08
CA GLY A 523 -35.05 15.79 -25.83
C GLY A 523 -34.71 14.44 -26.46
N ARG A 524 -34.04 14.44 -27.63
CA ARG A 524 -33.68 13.20 -28.35
C ARG A 524 -32.48 12.49 -27.71
N ALA A 525 -31.44 13.24 -27.33
CA ALA A 525 -30.25 12.68 -26.70
C ALA A 525 -30.55 12.13 -25.28
N TRP A 526 -31.43 12.79 -24.51
CA TRP A 526 -31.86 12.30 -23.21
C TRP A 526 -32.73 11.01 -23.33
N ALA A 527 -33.62 10.95 -24.33
CA ALA A 527 -34.43 9.76 -24.59
C ALA A 527 -33.57 8.56 -25.04
N ALA A 528 -32.56 8.80 -25.89
CA ALA A 528 -31.63 7.78 -26.33
C ALA A 528 -30.76 7.23 -25.20
N ARG A 529 -30.24 8.08 -24.30
CA ARG A 529 -29.51 7.63 -23.10
C ARG A 529 -30.36 6.81 -22.16
N LYS A 530 -31.61 7.21 -21.94
CA LYS A 530 -32.53 6.46 -21.08
C LYS A 530 -32.83 5.08 -21.68
N GLU A 531 -32.94 4.99 -23.00
CA GLU A 531 -33.17 3.72 -23.70
C GLU A 531 -31.93 2.84 -23.68
N LEU A 532 -30.71 3.38 -23.86
CA LEU A 532 -29.45 2.65 -23.68
C LEU A 532 -29.33 2.04 -22.29
N THR A 533 -29.55 2.83 -21.23
CA THR A 533 -29.52 2.32 -19.85
C THR A 533 -30.57 1.24 -19.59
N ARG A 534 -31.71 1.30 -20.27
CA ARG A 534 -32.77 0.27 -20.16
C ARG A 534 -32.32 -1.02 -20.84
N ILE A 535 -31.69 -0.93 -22.01
CA ILE A 535 -31.16 -2.08 -22.76
C ILE A 535 -30.04 -2.74 -21.98
N GLU A 536 -29.09 -1.97 -21.43
CA GLU A 536 -27.99 -2.48 -20.59
C GLU A 536 -28.51 -3.30 -19.40
N ARG A 537 -29.47 -2.78 -18.65
CA ARG A 537 -30.09 -3.51 -17.52
C ARG A 537 -30.81 -4.78 -17.95
N ARG A 538 -31.29 -4.84 -19.21
CA ARG A 538 -31.96 -6.01 -19.74
C ARG A 538 -30.96 -7.07 -20.21
N LEU A 539 -29.84 -6.62 -20.78
CA LEU A 539 -28.72 -7.49 -21.14
C LEU A 539 -28.10 -8.15 -19.90
N GLU A 540 -27.88 -7.42 -18.81
CA GLU A 540 -27.39 -7.96 -17.54
C GLU A 540 -28.31 -9.06 -16.97
N LYS A 541 -29.64 -8.88 -17.05
CA LYS A 541 -30.61 -9.91 -16.62
C LYS A 541 -30.61 -11.13 -17.50
N LEU A 542 -30.36 -10.99 -18.81
CA LEU A 542 -30.25 -12.11 -19.74
C LEU A 542 -28.94 -12.87 -19.53
N ASP A 543 -27.85 -12.19 -19.21
CA ASP A 543 -26.58 -12.82 -18.83
C ASP A 543 -26.72 -13.67 -17.56
N ASP A 544 -27.35 -13.13 -16.51
CA ASP A 544 -27.67 -13.87 -15.30
C ASP A 544 -28.55 -15.09 -15.57
N ARG A 545 -29.50 -14.96 -16.51
CA ARG A 545 -30.39 -16.09 -16.88
C ARG A 545 -29.63 -17.15 -17.67
N ALA A 546 -28.77 -16.73 -18.60
CA ALA A 546 -27.92 -17.65 -19.36
C ALA A 546 -26.96 -18.42 -18.45
N ALA A 547 -26.32 -17.74 -17.49
CA ALA A 547 -25.44 -18.39 -16.50
C ALA A 547 -26.17 -19.46 -15.69
N ARG A 548 -27.40 -19.19 -15.21
CA ARG A 548 -28.23 -20.19 -14.49
C ARG A 548 -28.66 -21.36 -15.36
N LEU A 549 -28.91 -21.11 -16.65
CA LEU A 549 -29.23 -22.18 -17.60
C LEU A 549 -28.04 -23.08 -17.89
N HIS A 550 -26.83 -22.50 -17.98
CA HIS A 550 -25.59 -23.27 -18.10
C HIS A 550 -25.32 -24.15 -16.87
N GLU A 551 -25.57 -23.62 -15.66
CA GLU A 551 -25.47 -24.39 -14.42
C GLU A 551 -26.47 -25.58 -14.38
N ARG A 552 -27.72 -25.32 -14.76
CA ARG A 552 -28.75 -26.39 -14.90
C ARG A 552 -28.41 -27.41 -15.99
N LEU A 553 -27.74 -27.00 -17.07
CA LEU A 553 -27.26 -27.91 -18.12
C LEU A 553 -26.17 -28.85 -17.59
N ALA A 554 -25.27 -28.33 -16.74
CA ALA A 554 -24.24 -29.15 -16.09
C ALA A 554 -24.84 -30.16 -15.10
N ASP A 555 -25.87 -29.78 -14.36
CA ASP A 555 -26.57 -30.65 -13.40
C ASP A 555 -27.46 -31.70 -14.10
N ALA A 556 -27.97 -31.40 -15.28
CA ALA A 556 -28.87 -32.29 -16.04
C ALA A 556 -28.12 -33.23 -17.00
N ALA A 557 -26.80 -33.36 -16.91
CA ALA A 557 -25.95 -34.11 -17.85
C ALA A 557 -26.36 -35.59 -18.10
N ALA A 558 -27.19 -36.19 -17.23
CA ALA A 558 -27.68 -37.56 -17.33
C ALA A 558 -29.13 -37.68 -17.89
N ASP A 559 -29.84 -36.56 -18.11
CA ASP A 559 -31.26 -36.55 -18.50
C ASP A 559 -31.43 -35.87 -19.87
N TYR A 560 -31.53 -36.70 -20.90
CA TYR A 560 -31.56 -36.26 -22.31
C TYR A 560 -32.77 -35.37 -22.66
N GLU A 561 -33.94 -35.59 -22.06
CA GLU A 561 -35.14 -34.78 -22.33
C GLU A 561 -34.99 -33.37 -21.75
N LYS A 562 -34.46 -33.24 -20.51
CA LYS A 562 -34.18 -31.94 -19.89
C LYS A 562 -33.07 -31.17 -20.59
N LEU A 563 -32.05 -31.86 -21.13
CA LEU A 563 -31.00 -31.21 -21.91
C LEU A 563 -31.55 -30.53 -23.17
N ILE A 564 -32.51 -31.14 -23.86
CA ILE A 564 -33.15 -30.55 -25.05
C ILE A 564 -33.95 -29.30 -24.66
N GLU A 565 -34.70 -29.38 -23.57
CA GLU A 565 -35.55 -28.29 -23.09
C GLU A 565 -34.70 -27.08 -22.64
N ILE A 566 -33.64 -27.31 -21.84
CA ILE A 566 -32.73 -26.25 -21.36
C ILE A 566 -31.93 -25.64 -22.52
N ASN A 567 -31.50 -26.44 -23.51
CA ASN A 567 -30.84 -25.92 -24.71
C ASN A 567 -31.77 -25.06 -25.59
N ALA A 568 -33.07 -25.40 -25.65
CA ALA A 568 -34.05 -24.58 -26.36
C ALA A 568 -34.24 -23.22 -25.64
N GLU A 569 -34.36 -23.22 -24.30
CA GLU A 569 -34.42 -21.98 -23.50
C GLU A 569 -33.16 -21.15 -23.64
N LEU A 570 -31.96 -21.75 -23.64
CA LEU A 570 -30.70 -21.06 -23.80
C LEU A 570 -30.60 -20.37 -25.17
N LYS A 571 -30.99 -21.04 -26.25
CA LYS A 571 -31.02 -20.44 -27.59
C LYS A 571 -31.98 -19.25 -27.69
N GLU A 572 -33.12 -19.30 -26.99
CA GLU A 572 -34.06 -18.16 -26.95
C GLU A 572 -33.43 -16.95 -26.22
N VAL A 573 -32.75 -17.19 -25.09
CA VAL A 573 -32.05 -16.15 -24.31
C VAL A 573 -30.90 -15.53 -25.11
N GLU A 574 -30.10 -16.36 -25.80
CA GLU A 574 -29.03 -15.91 -26.68
C GLU A 574 -29.54 -15.10 -27.88
N ALA A 575 -30.66 -15.52 -28.47
CA ALA A 575 -31.28 -14.79 -29.58
C ALA A 575 -31.91 -13.46 -29.16
N GLU A 576 -32.46 -13.39 -27.93
CA GLU A 576 -32.95 -12.11 -27.37
C GLU A 576 -31.79 -11.19 -27.04
N LYS A 577 -30.68 -11.72 -26.47
CA LYS A 577 -29.46 -10.99 -26.18
C LYS A 577 -28.86 -10.38 -27.46
N GLY A 578 -28.67 -11.16 -28.52
CA GLY A 578 -28.14 -10.66 -29.79
C GLY A 578 -28.96 -9.51 -30.39
N ARG A 579 -30.30 -9.61 -30.31
CA ARG A 579 -31.18 -8.51 -30.79
C ARG A 579 -31.03 -7.23 -29.97
N LEU A 580 -30.85 -7.33 -28.65
CA LEU A 580 -30.67 -6.19 -27.79
C LEU A 580 -29.25 -5.58 -27.92
N GLU A 581 -28.24 -6.38 -28.22
CA GLU A 581 -26.90 -5.95 -28.56
C GLU A 581 -26.88 -5.15 -29.88
N ASP A 582 -27.59 -5.62 -30.91
CA ASP A 582 -27.74 -4.91 -32.17
C ASP A 582 -28.48 -3.57 -31.97
N GLU A 583 -29.57 -3.55 -31.18
CA GLU A 583 -30.34 -2.36 -30.86
C GLU A 583 -29.50 -1.35 -30.05
N TRP A 584 -28.68 -1.84 -29.14
CA TRP A 584 -27.73 -1.04 -28.36
C TRP A 584 -26.68 -0.37 -29.27
N LEU A 585 -26.11 -1.14 -30.23
CA LEU A 585 -25.14 -0.65 -31.20
C LEU A 585 -25.73 0.44 -32.11
N GLU A 586 -26.96 0.21 -32.65
CA GLU A 586 -27.65 1.20 -33.48
C GLU A 586 -27.92 2.52 -32.73
N LEU A 587 -28.31 2.43 -31.44
CA LEU A 587 -28.56 3.61 -30.60
C LEU A 587 -27.26 4.30 -30.17
N ALA A 588 -26.15 3.56 -30.00
CA ALA A 588 -24.85 4.11 -29.65
C ALA A 588 -24.14 4.79 -30.84
N GLU A 589 -24.28 4.25 -32.06
CA GLU A 589 -23.74 4.86 -33.28
C GLU A 589 -24.53 6.11 -33.75
N GLY A 590 -25.76 6.26 -33.28
CA GLY A 590 -26.63 7.41 -33.60
C GLY A 590 -26.42 8.65 -32.71
N GLN A 591 -25.47 8.62 -31.76
CA GLN A 591 -25.07 9.75 -30.91
C GLN A 591 -23.81 10.44 -31.45
#